data_924c5cb4a798a83704dda9de72de65d6
#
_entry.id   924c5cb4a798a83704dda9de72de65d6
#
_cell.length_a   1.000
_cell.length_b   1.000
_cell.length_c   1.000
_cell.angle_alpha   90.00
_cell.angle_beta   90.00
_cell.angle_gamma   90.00
#
_symmetry.space_group_name_H-M   'P 1'
#
loop_
_entity.id
_entity.type
_entity.pdbx_description
1 polymer ?
#
loop_
_entity_poly.entity_id
_entity_poly.type
_entity_poly.pdbx_seq_one_letter_code
_entity_poly.pdbx_strand_id
1 'polypeptide(L)'
;IISNGFKEIIIPIVQEYGIKPENVLANTFKFDHDGKIIGFDEKDELCENQGKVKKIKSLNLNGDAIMIGDGYTDYETLEGGAVSQFFAFTENVSRKIVVDKASQIAPSLDEILYELSYKASVSYPKNRINVLLLENVHEDAVKIFEHEGYNVETIKGSLTEDELIEKIKGVSILGIRSKTHVTEKVLEHANKLHAVGTFCIGTNQVDLNACSMKGISVFNAPYSNTRSVVELALGQIIMLVRN
;
A
#
# COMPACT_ATOMS: atom_id res chain seq x y z
N ILE A 1 -10.36 -4.18 20.84
CA ILE A 1 -9.11 -3.42 20.58
C ILE A 1 -8.07 -3.88 21.59
N ILE A 2 -6.82 -4.08 21.13
CA ILE A 2 -5.67 -4.35 22.01
C ILE A 2 -4.56 -3.33 21.72
N SER A 3 -4.05 -2.66 22.75
CA SER A 3 -3.09 -1.57 22.60
C SER A 3 -2.14 -1.49 23.80
N ASN A 4 -0.89 -1.11 23.54
CA ASN A 4 0.05 -0.73 24.60
C ASN A 4 -0.17 0.71 25.11
N GLY A 5 -1.17 1.42 24.58
CA GLY A 5 -1.64 2.71 25.09
C GLY A 5 -2.47 2.57 26.36
N PHE A 6 -3.24 3.61 26.74
CA PHE A 6 -3.98 3.70 27.98
C PHE A 6 -5.49 3.77 27.75
N LYS A 7 -6.26 3.04 28.54
CA LYS A 7 -7.73 2.96 28.47
C LYS A 7 -8.38 4.33 28.56
N GLU A 8 -7.87 5.19 29.41
CA GLU A 8 -8.42 6.52 29.65
C GLU A 8 -8.36 7.43 28.43
N ILE A 9 -7.44 7.14 27.51
CA ILE A 9 -7.31 7.86 26.22
C ILE A 9 -8.11 7.15 25.13
N ILE A 10 -8.04 5.81 25.08
CA ILE A 10 -8.60 5.03 23.96
C ILE A 10 -10.12 4.92 24.07
N ILE A 11 -10.66 4.61 25.27
CA ILE A 11 -12.08 4.34 25.46
C ILE A 11 -12.97 5.49 24.98
N PRO A 12 -12.73 6.78 25.37
CA PRO A 12 -13.59 7.87 24.91
C PRO A 12 -13.67 7.98 23.38
N ILE A 13 -12.55 7.70 22.68
CA ILE A 13 -12.49 7.79 21.21
C ILE A 13 -13.28 6.65 20.57
N VAL A 14 -13.05 5.41 21.02
CA VAL A 14 -13.62 4.23 20.35
C VAL A 14 -15.10 4.00 20.69
N GLN A 15 -15.58 4.56 21.80
CA GLN A 15 -17.00 4.55 22.15
C GLN A 15 -17.87 5.28 21.12
N GLU A 16 -17.33 6.32 20.46
CA GLU A 16 -18.02 7.03 19.37
C GLU A 16 -18.31 6.11 18.17
N TYR A 17 -17.51 5.05 18.01
CA TYR A 17 -17.70 4.01 16.98
C TYR A 17 -18.46 2.77 17.50
N GLY A 18 -19.10 2.86 18.67
CA GLY A 18 -19.90 1.79 19.25
C GLY A 18 -19.11 0.65 19.90
N ILE A 19 -17.79 0.83 20.10
CA ILE A 19 -16.96 -0.16 20.79
C ILE A 19 -17.11 0.00 22.30
N LYS A 20 -17.53 -1.07 22.96
CA LYS A 20 -17.74 -1.06 24.40
C LYS A 20 -16.41 -1.09 25.18
N PRO A 21 -16.35 -0.45 26.37
CA PRO A 21 -15.13 -0.39 27.19
C PRO A 21 -14.52 -1.76 27.52
N GLU A 22 -15.34 -2.78 27.75
CA GLU A 22 -14.89 -4.15 28.02
C GLU A 22 -14.13 -4.79 26.86
N ASN A 23 -14.33 -4.28 25.62
CA ASN A 23 -13.62 -4.73 24.41
C ASN A 23 -12.33 -3.93 24.17
N VAL A 24 -11.90 -3.09 25.10
CA VAL A 24 -10.64 -2.35 25.05
C VAL A 24 -9.66 -2.93 26.05
N LEU A 25 -8.64 -3.61 25.55
CA LEU A 25 -7.52 -4.15 26.30
C LEU A 25 -6.34 -3.20 26.15
N ALA A 26 -6.04 -2.46 27.20
CA ALA A 26 -4.97 -1.47 27.22
C ALA A 26 -4.49 -1.25 28.65
N ASN A 27 -3.34 -0.59 28.81
CA ASN A 27 -2.84 -0.21 30.11
C ASN A 27 -3.80 0.74 30.83
N THR A 28 -3.66 0.88 32.14
CA THR A 28 -4.50 1.73 32.99
C THR A 28 -3.62 2.68 33.80
N PHE A 29 -3.91 3.97 33.78
CA PHE A 29 -3.25 4.94 34.64
C PHE A 29 -3.65 4.76 36.12
N LYS A 30 -2.70 5.11 37.00
CA LYS A 30 -2.97 5.29 38.44
C LYS A 30 -3.05 6.78 38.71
N PHE A 31 -4.12 7.17 39.43
CA PHE A 31 -4.36 8.56 39.82
C PHE A 31 -4.24 8.71 41.32
N ASP A 32 -3.81 9.88 41.78
CA ASP A 32 -3.95 10.28 43.17
C ASP A 32 -5.38 10.81 43.45
N HIS A 33 -5.62 11.23 44.72
CA HIS A 33 -6.92 11.74 45.13
C HIS A 33 -7.30 13.08 44.48
N ASP A 34 -6.33 13.79 43.89
CA ASP A 34 -6.56 15.06 43.18
C ASP A 34 -6.73 14.83 41.63
N GLY A 35 -6.73 13.57 41.18
CA GLY A 35 -6.89 13.20 39.78
C GLY A 35 -5.62 13.35 38.94
N LYS A 36 -4.46 13.51 39.56
CA LYS A 36 -3.18 13.59 38.88
C LYS A 36 -2.61 12.20 38.61
N ILE A 37 -2.05 11.99 37.42
CA ILE A 37 -1.39 10.73 37.06
C ILE A 37 -0.12 10.57 37.91
N ILE A 38 -0.06 9.46 38.68
CA ILE A 38 1.09 9.08 39.51
C ILE A 38 1.83 7.83 39.01
N GLY A 39 1.33 7.22 37.94
CA GLY A 39 1.91 6.02 37.35
C GLY A 39 0.89 5.24 36.54
N PHE A 40 1.16 3.97 36.34
CA PHE A 40 0.27 3.04 35.64
C PHE A 40 0.25 1.68 36.35
N ASP A 41 -0.64 0.79 35.92
CA ASP A 41 -0.71 -0.56 36.48
C ASP A 41 0.35 -1.46 35.89
N GLU A 42 1.47 -1.61 36.61
CA GLU A 42 2.62 -2.43 36.21
C GLU A 42 2.33 -3.95 36.21
N LYS A 43 1.17 -4.36 36.70
CA LYS A 43 0.76 -5.77 36.71
C LYS A 43 0.02 -6.19 35.46
N ASP A 44 -0.35 -5.24 34.58
CA ASP A 44 -0.98 -5.58 33.31
C ASP A 44 0.07 -6.20 32.36
N GLU A 45 -0.26 -7.33 31.76
CA GLU A 45 0.60 -8.04 30.79
C GLU A 45 1.02 -7.15 29.62
N LEU A 46 0.23 -6.15 29.26
CA LEU A 46 0.51 -5.21 28.17
C LEU A 46 1.70 -4.27 28.44
N CYS A 47 2.16 -4.17 29.71
CA CYS A 47 3.38 -3.46 30.06
C CYS A 47 4.66 -4.25 29.76
N GLU A 48 4.55 -5.55 29.56
CA GLU A 48 5.68 -6.44 29.38
C GLU A 48 6.06 -6.66 27.90
N ASN A 49 7.25 -7.21 27.68
CA ASN A 49 7.63 -7.71 26.38
C ASN A 49 6.68 -8.82 25.93
N GLN A 50 6.25 -8.76 24.66
CA GLN A 50 5.23 -9.65 24.10
C GLN A 50 3.90 -9.59 24.86
N GLY A 51 3.57 -8.48 25.50
CA GLY A 51 2.36 -8.33 26.28
C GLY A 51 1.08 -8.59 25.50
N LYS A 52 1.01 -8.16 24.24
CA LYS A 52 -0.13 -8.46 23.35
C LYS A 52 -0.29 -9.96 23.11
N VAL A 53 0.82 -10.69 22.90
CA VAL A 53 0.80 -12.16 22.75
C VAL A 53 0.23 -12.84 23.98
N LYS A 54 0.74 -12.48 25.16
CA LYS A 54 0.27 -13.02 26.44
C LYS A 54 -1.21 -12.72 26.65
N LYS A 55 -1.59 -11.47 26.42
CA LYS A 55 -2.96 -11.00 26.61
C LYS A 55 -3.96 -11.72 25.71
N ILE A 56 -3.64 -11.88 24.42
CA ILE A 56 -4.53 -12.59 23.49
C ILE A 56 -4.66 -14.07 23.88
N LYS A 57 -3.56 -14.73 24.26
CA LYS A 57 -3.60 -16.12 24.71
C LYS A 57 -4.44 -16.30 25.98
N SER A 58 -4.39 -15.35 26.91
CA SER A 58 -5.17 -15.42 28.16
C SER A 58 -6.69 -15.29 27.93
N LEU A 59 -7.12 -14.73 26.79
CA LEU A 59 -8.53 -14.62 26.42
C LEU A 59 -9.17 -15.97 26.08
N ASN A 60 -8.39 -17.00 25.79
CA ASN A 60 -8.86 -18.33 25.36
C ASN A 60 -9.94 -18.24 24.27
N LEU A 61 -9.65 -17.49 23.22
CA LEU A 61 -10.59 -17.25 22.11
C LEU A 61 -10.92 -18.57 21.40
N ASN A 62 -12.20 -18.78 21.10
CA ASN A 62 -12.65 -19.90 20.28
C ASN A 62 -12.67 -19.50 18.81
N GLY A 63 -11.94 -20.23 17.96
CA GLY A 63 -11.84 -19.97 16.51
C GLY A 63 -10.57 -19.22 16.11
N ASP A 64 -10.53 -18.82 14.85
CA ASP A 64 -9.37 -18.11 14.29
C ASP A 64 -9.35 -16.66 14.75
N ALA A 65 -8.26 -16.26 15.38
CA ALA A 65 -8.01 -14.87 15.75
C ALA A 65 -7.14 -14.21 14.68
N ILE A 66 -7.47 -12.97 14.35
CA ILE A 66 -6.78 -12.16 13.34
C ILE A 66 -6.30 -10.87 14.01
N MET A 67 -5.07 -10.47 13.75
CA MET A 67 -4.54 -9.17 14.18
C MET A 67 -4.49 -8.20 13.01
N ILE A 68 -4.92 -6.96 13.25
CA ILE A 68 -4.82 -5.83 12.34
C ILE A 68 -4.01 -4.75 13.06
N GLY A 69 -2.91 -4.30 12.47
CA GLY A 69 -2.08 -3.27 13.10
C GLY A 69 -0.93 -2.81 12.22
N ASP A 70 -0.29 -1.71 12.62
CA ASP A 70 0.83 -1.09 11.90
C ASP A 70 2.19 -1.30 12.59
N GLY A 71 2.18 -1.88 13.79
CA GLY A 71 3.34 -2.01 14.66
C GLY A 71 3.98 -3.39 14.65
N TYR A 72 5.27 -3.43 15.03
CA TYR A 72 6.00 -4.68 15.21
C TYR A 72 5.39 -5.55 16.33
N THR A 73 4.90 -4.92 17.40
CA THR A 73 4.22 -5.62 18.51
C THR A 73 2.90 -6.27 18.10
N ASP A 74 2.29 -5.83 16.99
CA ASP A 74 1.12 -6.47 16.40
C ASP A 74 1.54 -7.71 15.61
N TYR A 75 2.63 -7.61 14.84
CA TYR A 75 3.23 -8.76 14.16
C TYR A 75 3.69 -9.86 15.15
N GLU A 76 4.25 -9.48 16.30
CA GLU A 76 4.66 -10.45 17.33
C GLU A 76 3.51 -11.38 17.75
N THR A 77 2.25 -10.97 17.62
CA THR A 77 1.10 -11.82 17.95
C THR A 77 0.95 -12.99 16.99
N LEU A 78 1.32 -12.83 15.71
CA LEU A 78 1.43 -13.91 14.73
C LEU A 78 2.65 -14.79 15.03
N GLU A 79 3.82 -14.19 15.19
CA GLU A 79 5.06 -14.91 15.49
C GLU A 79 4.96 -15.75 16.78
N GLY A 80 4.31 -15.18 17.79
CA GLY A 80 4.03 -15.87 19.07
C GLY A 80 2.88 -16.87 19.01
N GLY A 81 2.24 -17.09 17.86
CA GLY A 81 1.14 -18.05 17.71
C GLY A 81 -0.11 -17.70 18.52
N ALA A 82 -0.37 -16.41 18.77
CA ALA A 82 -1.57 -15.94 19.43
C ALA A 82 -2.71 -15.65 18.45
N VAL A 83 -2.37 -15.42 17.17
CA VAL A 83 -3.31 -15.22 16.06
C VAL A 83 -2.91 -16.09 14.86
N SER A 84 -3.87 -16.38 13.99
CA SER A 84 -3.66 -17.18 12.77
C SER A 84 -3.22 -16.35 11.57
N GLN A 85 -3.57 -15.05 11.56
CA GLN A 85 -3.23 -14.12 10.49
C GLN A 85 -2.91 -12.73 11.06
N PHE A 86 -2.03 -12.01 10.37
CA PHE A 86 -1.70 -10.63 10.65
C PHE A 86 -1.80 -9.78 9.40
N PHE A 87 -2.64 -8.74 9.44
CA PHE A 87 -2.79 -7.73 8.40
C PHE A 87 -1.98 -6.49 8.78
N ALA A 88 -0.95 -6.16 7.99
CA ALA A 88 -0.26 -4.90 8.14
C ALA A 88 -1.15 -3.75 7.64
N PHE A 89 -1.68 -2.96 8.57
CA PHE A 89 -2.51 -1.80 8.26
C PHE A 89 -1.62 -0.61 7.91
N THR A 90 -1.67 -0.17 6.65
CA THR A 90 -0.71 0.81 6.10
C THR A 90 -1.33 2.14 5.70
N GLU A 91 -2.60 2.41 6.05
CA GLU A 91 -3.30 3.65 5.68
C GLU A 91 -2.56 4.92 6.12
N ASN A 92 -2.06 4.94 7.34
CA ASN A 92 -1.39 6.12 7.90
C ASN A 92 0.13 5.96 8.02
N VAL A 93 0.59 4.74 8.30
CA VAL A 93 2.01 4.44 8.51
C VAL A 93 2.36 3.09 7.88
N SER A 94 3.36 3.08 7.01
CA SER A 94 3.92 1.85 6.44
C SER A 94 5.34 1.63 6.96
N ARG A 95 5.55 0.52 7.70
CA ARG A 95 6.85 0.12 8.21
C ARG A 95 7.32 -1.11 7.47
N LYS A 96 8.40 -0.98 6.69
CA LYS A 96 8.94 -2.06 5.85
C LYS A 96 9.09 -3.37 6.62
N ILE A 97 9.67 -3.34 7.82
CA ILE A 97 9.88 -4.54 8.64
C ILE A 97 8.56 -5.25 9.03
N VAL A 98 7.47 -4.52 9.11
CA VAL A 98 6.13 -5.06 9.43
C VAL A 98 5.48 -5.60 8.17
N VAL A 99 5.55 -4.85 7.08
CA VAL A 99 5.01 -5.22 5.77
C VAL A 99 5.66 -6.49 5.22
N ASP A 100 6.99 -6.61 5.30
CA ASP A 100 7.74 -7.78 4.81
C ASP A 100 7.38 -9.09 5.56
N LYS A 101 6.81 -8.98 6.77
CA LYS A 101 6.48 -10.12 7.64
C LYS A 101 4.98 -10.38 7.76
N ALA A 102 4.14 -9.49 7.27
CA ALA A 102 2.70 -9.62 7.36
C ALA A 102 2.15 -10.76 6.49
N SER A 103 1.06 -11.37 6.91
CA SER A 103 0.30 -12.30 6.08
C SER A 103 -0.26 -11.61 4.86
N GLN A 104 -0.75 -10.38 5.04
CA GLN A 104 -1.29 -9.53 3.99
C GLN A 104 -1.10 -8.04 4.35
N ILE A 105 -1.12 -7.17 3.33
CA ILE A 105 -1.07 -5.72 3.47
C ILE A 105 -2.49 -5.17 3.30
N ALA A 106 -2.91 -4.32 4.21
CA ALA A 106 -4.22 -3.68 4.20
C ALA A 106 -4.08 -2.15 4.23
N PRO A 107 -4.10 -1.49 3.06
CA PRO A 107 -4.09 -0.02 2.99
C PRO A 107 -5.37 0.64 3.51
N SER A 108 -6.44 -0.12 3.67
CA SER A 108 -7.70 0.34 4.27
C SER A 108 -8.40 -0.80 5.01
N LEU A 109 -9.35 -0.47 5.90
CA LEU A 109 -10.19 -1.47 6.57
C LEU A 109 -11.12 -2.18 5.59
N ASP A 110 -11.55 -1.52 4.50
CA ASP A 110 -12.39 -2.13 3.48
C ASP A 110 -11.71 -3.32 2.81
N GLU A 111 -10.41 -3.27 2.62
CA GLU A 111 -9.65 -4.36 2.05
C GLU A 111 -9.60 -5.59 2.97
N ILE A 112 -9.54 -5.35 4.28
CA ILE A 112 -9.64 -6.44 5.27
C ILE A 112 -11.02 -7.10 5.22
N LEU A 113 -12.10 -6.30 5.15
CA LEU A 113 -13.45 -6.80 5.03
C LEU A 113 -13.63 -7.66 3.77
N TYR A 114 -13.02 -7.25 2.67
CA TYR A 114 -13.04 -8.02 1.42
C TYR A 114 -12.30 -9.35 1.54
N GLU A 115 -11.07 -9.34 2.07
CA GLU A 115 -10.26 -10.55 2.26
C GLU A 115 -10.93 -11.56 3.20
N LEU A 116 -11.63 -11.07 4.21
CA LEU A 116 -12.39 -11.90 5.14
C LEU A 116 -13.80 -12.29 4.62
N SER A 117 -14.12 -11.95 3.38
CA SER A 117 -15.39 -12.24 2.72
C SER A 117 -16.63 -11.68 3.42
N TYR A 118 -16.48 -10.56 4.15
CA TYR A 118 -17.61 -9.85 4.72
C TYR A 118 -18.37 -9.05 3.67
N LYS A 119 -19.70 -9.07 3.71
CA LYS A 119 -20.60 -8.48 2.70
C LYS A 119 -20.56 -6.94 2.60
N ALA A 120 -19.82 -6.26 3.46
CA ALA A 120 -19.88 -4.81 3.58
C ALA A 120 -18.97 -4.05 2.61
N SER A 121 -18.04 -4.71 1.92
CA SER A 121 -17.04 -4.03 1.12
C SER A 121 -17.34 -4.06 -0.37
N VAL A 122 -17.29 -2.89 -1.01
CA VAL A 122 -17.25 -2.70 -2.47
C VAL A 122 -15.81 -2.47 -2.96
N SER A 123 -14.83 -2.49 -2.05
CA SER A 123 -13.43 -2.23 -2.35
C SER A 123 -12.78 -3.43 -3.04
N TYR A 124 -12.08 -3.17 -4.13
CA TYR A 124 -11.23 -4.16 -4.77
C TYR A 124 -9.86 -4.10 -4.07
N PRO A 125 -9.36 -5.20 -3.48
CA PRO A 125 -8.11 -5.17 -2.74
C PRO A 125 -6.95 -4.77 -3.65
N LYS A 126 -6.19 -3.75 -3.25
CA LYS A 126 -5.09 -3.20 -4.06
C LYS A 126 -3.96 -4.21 -4.26
N ASN A 127 -3.75 -5.14 -3.33
CA ASN A 127 -2.75 -6.21 -3.45
C ASN A 127 -3.03 -7.21 -4.60
N ARG A 128 -4.23 -7.18 -5.18
CA ARG A 128 -4.58 -7.95 -6.38
C ARG A 128 -4.39 -7.18 -7.68
N ILE A 129 -4.08 -5.90 -7.58
CA ILE A 129 -3.81 -5.04 -8.74
C ILE A 129 -2.32 -5.13 -9.05
N ASN A 130 -1.99 -5.75 -10.16
CA ASN A 130 -0.60 -5.87 -10.62
C ASN A 130 -0.20 -4.63 -11.41
N VAL A 131 0.86 -4.00 -10.98
CA VAL A 131 1.49 -2.83 -11.62
C VAL A 131 2.81 -3.27 -12.25
N LEU A 132 2.98 -3.06 -13.55
CA LEU A 132 4.23 -3.31 -14.26
C LEU A 132 4.85 -1.98 -14.67
N LEU A 133 6.05 -1.67 -14.16
CA LEU A 133 6.80 -0.45 -14.48
C LEU A 133 8.05 -0.80 -15.28
N LEU A 134 8.16 -0.24 -16.49
CA LEU A 134 9.25 -0.49 -17.42
C LEU A 134 10.18 0.72 -17.57
N GLU A 135 11.32 0.51 -18.23
CA GLU A 135 12.24 1.57 -18.65
C GLU A 135 12.81 2.40 -17.48
N ASN A 136 13.07 1.76 -16.36
CA ASN A 136 13.67 2.40 -15.20
C ASN A 136 12.86 3.63 -14.71
N VAL A 137 11.55 3.48 -14.58
CA VAL A 137 10.71 4.46 -13.92
C VAL A 137 11.27 4.72 -12.50
N HIS A 138 11.24 5.97 -12.06
CA HIS A 138 11.87 6.39 -10.82
C HIS A 138 11.37 5.61 -9.60
N GLU A 139 12.27 5.30 -8.67
CA GLU A 139 11.97 4.51 -7.47
C GLU A 139 10.86 5.11 -6.60
N ASP A 140 10.67 6.42 -6.63
CA ASP A 140 9.59 7.06 -5.87
C ASP A 140 8.20 6.64 -6.38
N ALA A 141 8.06 6.38 -7.68
CA ALA A 141 6.80 5.84 -8.21
C ALA A 141 6.56 4.41 -7.69
N VAL A 142 7.62 3.59 -7.63
CA VAL A 142 7.54 2.24 -7.05
C VAL A 142 7.09 2.30 -5.60
N LYS A 143 7.76 3.14 -4.78
CA LYS A 143 7.44 3.33 -3.36
C LYS A 143 6.01 3.80 -3.12
N ILE A 144 5.49 4.69 -3.99
CA ILE A 144 4.10 5.17 -3.88
C ILE A 144 3.12 4.01 -4.12
N PHE A 145 3.31 3.22 -5.17
CA PHE A 145 2.44 2.09 -5.45
C PHE A 145 2.52 1.01 -4.36
N GLU A 146 3.73 0.68 -3.88
CA GLU A 146 3.93 -0.28 -2.79
C GLU A 146 3.31 0.21 -1.48
N HIS A 147 3.46 1.51 -1.17
CA HIS A 147 2.85 2.13 0.02
C HIS A 147 1.31 2.05 -0.02
N GLU A 148 0.73 2.21 -1.19
CA GLU A 148 -0.71 2.07 -1.43
C GLU A 148 -1.18 0.60 -1.45
N GLY A 149 -0.26 -0.37 -1.36
CA GLY A 149 -0.56 -1.80 -1.29
C GLY A 149 -0.69 -2.50 -2.63
N TYR A 150 -0.28 -1.88 -3.74
CA TYR A 150 -0.27 -2.52 -5.06
C TYR A 150 0.88 -3.53 -5.18
N ASN A 151 0.66 -4.57 -5.98
CA ASN A 151 1.72 -5.52 -6.32
C ASN A 151 2.53 -4.97 -7.51
N VAL A 152 3.80 -4.60 -7.27
CA VAL A 152 4.63 -3.89 -8.26
C VAL A 152 5.75 -4.77 -8.78
N GLU A 153 5.80 -4.96 -10.10
CA GLU A 153 6.95 -5.53 -10.82
C GLU A 153 7.67 -4.41 -11.58
N THR A 154 9.01 -4.39 -11.53
CA THR A 154 9.82 -3.40 -12.24
C THR A 154 10.80 -4.06 -13.20
N ILE A 155 10.95 -3.50 -14.42
CA ILE A 155 11.94 -3.92 -15.40
C ILE A 155 12.73 -2.69 -15.86
N LYS A 156 14.06 -2.76 -15.79
CA LYS A 156 14.95 -1.63 -16.12
C LYS A 156 14.98 -1.27 -17.61
N GLY A 157 14.74 -2.24 -18.47
CA GLY A 157 14.75 -2.06 -19.92
C GLY A 157 13.38 -1.76 -20.52
N SER A 158 13.38 -1.46 -21.82
CA SER A 158 12.18 -1.56 -22.65
C SER A 158 11.96 -3.02 -23.05
N LEU A 159 10.73 -3.40 -23.29
CA LEU A 159 10.37 -4.71 -23.83
C LEU A 159 10.04 -4.61 -25.31
N THR A 160 10.37 -5.65 -26.04
CA THR A 160 9.86 -5.85 -27.42
C THR A 160 8.36 -6.16 -27.36
N GLU A 161 7.67 -6.09 -28.49
CA GLU A 161 6.24 -6.36 -28.56
C GLU A 161 5.90 -7.76 -28.05
N ASP A 162 6.66 -8.78 -28.46
CA ASP A 162 6.41 -10.17 -28.05
C ASP A 162 6.70 -10.41 -26.57
N GLU A 163 7.76 -9.81 -26.02
CA GLU A 163 8.04 -9.85 -24.58
C GLU A 163 6.94 -9.16 -23.76
N LEU A 164 6.43 -8.03 -24.27
CA LEU A 164 5.36 -7.31 -23.59
C LEU A 164 4.04 -8.10 -23.63
N ILE A 165 3.74 -8.78 -24.73
CA ILE A 165 2.58 -9.67 -24.84
C ILE A 165 2.59 -10.75 -23.76
N GLU A 166 3.74 -11.33 -23.45
CA GLU A 166 3.83 -12.33 -22.40
C GLU A 166 3.70 -11.72 -21.00
N LYS A 167 4.27 -10.55 -20.77
CA LYS A 167 4.28 -9.88 -19.47
C LYS A 167 2.97 -9.18 -19.14
N ILE A 168 2.22 -8.69 -20.12
CA ILE A 168 0.99 -7.92 -19.91
C ILE A 168 -0.17 -8.77 -19.37
N LYS A 169 -0.06 -10.09 -19.49
CA LYS A 169 -1.07 -11.02 -19.00
C LYS A 169 -1.26 -10.87 -17.49
N GLY A 170 -2.42 -10.41 -17.08
CA GLY A 170 -2.75 -10.18 -15.67
C GLY A 170 -2.26 -8.86 -15.08
N VAL A 171 -1.62 -7.99 -15.86
CA VAL A 171 -1.26 -6.63 -15.46
C VAL A 171 -2.50 -5.73 -15.51
N SER A 172 -2.69 -4.93 -14.46
CA SER A 172 -3.82 -3.99 -14.34
C SER A 172 -3.41 -2.56 -14.63
N ILE A 173 -2.16 -2.19 -14.32
CA ILE A 173 -1.59 -0.86 -14.58
C ILE A 173 -0.21 -1.05 -15.21
N LEU A 174 0.00 -0.45 -16.36
CA LEU A 174 1.28 -0.46 -17.07
C LEU A 174 1.91 0.94 -17.03
N GLY A 175 3.15 1.03 -16.53
CA GLY A 175 3.96 2.24 -16.59
C GLY A 175 5.13 2.08 -17.58
N ILE A 176 5.21 2.97 -18.56
CA ILE A 176 6.28 2.99 -19.58
C ILE A 176 6.89 4.37 -19.71
N ARG A 177 7.97 4.48 -20.47
CA ARG A 177 8.49 5.79 -20.90
C ARG A 177 8.34 5.93 -22.42
N SER A 178 9.43 6.06 -23.15
CA SER A 178 9.38 6.43 -24.57
C SER A 178 9.77 5.32 -25.54
N LYS A 179 10.22 4.17 -25.06
CA LYS A 179 10.81 3.12 -25.91
C LYS A 179 9.91 1.91 -26.10
N THR A 180 9.09 1.57 -25.10
CA THR A 180 8.16 0.44 -25.19
C THR A 180 6.91 0.87 -25.95
N HIS A 181 6.49 0.08 -26.92
CA HIS A 181 5.31 0.34 -27.74
C HIS A 181 4.13 -0.51 -27.26
N VAL A 182 3.00 0.14 -26.98
CA VAL A 182 1.73 -0.50 -26.64
C VAL A 182 0.83 -0.46 -27.87
N THR A 183 0.96 -1.49 -28.68
CA THR A 183 0.21 -1.65 -29.94
C THR A 183 -1.13 -2.32 -29.70
N GLU A 184 -2.01 -2.30 -30.71
CA GLU A 184 -3.27 -3.03 -30.70
C GLU A 184 -3.05 -4.53 -30.40
N LYS A 185 -2.00 -5.14 -30.99
CA LYS A 185 -1.63 -6.54 -30.77
C LYS A 185 -1.29 -6.83 -29.29
N VAL A 186 -0.57 -5.94 -28.61
CA VAL A 186 -0.31 -6.05 -27.17
C VAL A 186 -1.62 -5.98 -26.38
N LEU A 187 -2.47 -5.02 -26.75
CA LEU A 187 -3.75 -4.79 -26.07
C LEU A 187 -4.73 -5.95 -26.22
N GLU A 188 -4.66 -6.74 -27.29
CA GLU A 188 -5.45 -7.96 -27.44
C GLU A 188 -5.20 -8.99 -26.32
N HIS A 189 -3.98 -9.00 -25.76
CA HIS A 189 -3.58 -9.90 -24.69
C HIS A 189 -3.71 -9.29 -23.28
N ALA A 190 -4.05 -7.99 -23.19
CA ALA A 190 -4.12 -7.22 -21.96
C ALA A 190 -5.50 -7.31 -21.28
N ASN A 191 -5.91 -8.49 -20.87
CA ASN A 191 -7.27 -8.78 -20.40
C ASN A 191 -7.68 -8.09 -19.09
N LYS A 192 -6.71 -7.60 -18.30
CA LYS A 192 -6.94 -6.95 -17.00
C LYS A 192 -6.40 -5.51 -16.96
N LEU A 193 -5.94 -4.98 -18.09
CA LEU A 193 -5.35 -3.65 -18.13
C LEU A 193 -6.44 -2.58 -18.05
N HIS A 194 -6.33 -1.69 -17.06
CA HIS A 194 -7.25 -0.58 -16.83
C HIS A 194 -6.60 0.77 -17.14
N ALA A 195 -5.28 0.87 -17.00
CA ALA A 195 -4.57 2.12 -17.21
C ALA A 195 -3.16 1.91 -17.76
N VAL A 196 -2.73 2.85 -18.61
CA VAL A 196 -1.35 3.00 -19.07
C VAL A 196 -0.86 4.37 -18.65
N GLY A 197 0.26 4.42 -17.91
CA GLY A 197 0.96 5.65 -17.55
C GLY A 197 2.22 5.82 -18.41
N THR A 198 2.28 6.89 -19.22
CA THR A 198 3.53 7.25 -19.91
C THR A 198 4.30 8.26 -19.07
N PHE A 199 5.39 7.83 -18.45
CA PHE A 199 6.27 8.68 -17.62
C PHE A 199 7.16 9.60 -18.51
N CYS A 200 6.53 10.23 -19.50
CA CYS A 200 7.10 11.17 -20.45
C CYS A 200 6.01 12.09 -21.02
N ILE A 201 6.41 13.04 -21.88
CA ILE A 201 5.48 14.02 -22.46
C ILE A 201 4.61 13.37 -23.55
N GLY A 202 5.21 12.59 -24.43
CA GLY A 202 4.51 12.02 -25.59
C GLY A 202 3.73 10.75 -25.26
N THR A 203 2.74 10.47 -26.09
CA THR A 203 1.92 9.24 -26.06
C THR A 203 1.98 8.48 -27.38
N ASN A 204 2.87 8.88 -28.29
CA ASN A 204 2.99 8.31 -29.64
C ASN A 204 3.42 6.83 -29.68
N GLN A 205 3.93 6.30 -28.56
CA GLN A 205 4.26 4.89 -28.37
C GLN A 205 3.04 4.06 -27.91
N VAL A 206 1.87 4.67 -27.70
CA VAL A 206 0.64 3.99 -27.25
C VAL A 206 -0.44 4.17 -28.33
N ASP A 207 -1.08 3.09 -28.71
CA ASP A 207 -2.26 3.15 -29.57
C ASP A 207 -3.48 3.64 -28.76
N LEU A 208 -3.69 4.95 -28.81
CA LEU A 208 -4.77 5.63 -28.07
C LEU A 208 -6.15 5.18 -28.53
N ASN A 209 -6.32 4.88 -29.83
CA ASN A 209 -7.61 4.44 -30.34
C ASN A 209 -7.96 3.04 -29.83
N ALA A 210 -7.01 2.11 -29.88
CA ALA A 210 -7.19 0.78 -29.37
C ALA A 210 -7.42 0.79 -27.86
N CYS A 211 -6.69 1.62 -27.09
CA CYS A 211 -6.92 1.82 -25.65
C CYS A 211 -8.35 2.32 -25.39
N SER A 212 -8.80 3.35 -26.11
CA SER A 212 -10.14 3.92 -25.96
C SER A 212 -11.24 2.90 -26.24
N MET A 213 -11.10 2.12 -27.30
CA MET A 213 -12.07 1.08 -27.65
C MET A 213 -12.18 -0.03 -26.61
N LYS A 214 -11.11 -0.26 -25.84
CA LYS A 214 -11.08 -1.25 -24.76
C LYS A 214 -11.37 -0.66 -23.37
N GLY A 215 -11.65 0.65 -23.27
CA GLY A 215 -11.90 1.33 -22.00
C GLY A 215 -10.66 1.48 -21.13
N ILE A 216 -9.44 1.48 -21.73
CA ILE A 216 -8.17 1.62 -21.02
C ILE A 216 -7.79 3.10 -20.99
N SER A 217 -7.63 3.66 -19.79
CA SER A 217 -7.24 5.06 -19.60
C SER A 217 -5.74 5.25 -19.85
N VAL A 218 -5.37 6.31 -20.59
CA VAL A 218 -3.96 6.66 -20.84
C VAL A 218 -3.62 7.99 -20.20
N PHE A 219 -2.57 8.00 -19.38
CA PHE A 219 -2.07 9.18 -18.66
C PHE A 219 -0.65 9.49 -19.11
N ASN A 220 -0.31 10.78 -19.18
CA ASN A 220 1.06 11.23 -19.49
C ASN A 220 1.49 12.35 -18.52
N ALA A 221 2.78 12.72 -18.60
CA ALA A 221 3.37 13.80 -17.83
C ALA A 221 3.79 14.98 -18.72
N PRO A 222 2.82 15.79 -19.23
CA PRO A 222 3.04 16.73 -20.33
C PRO A 222 4.01 17.87 -20.00
N TYR A 223 4.19 18.20 -18.72
CA TYR A 223 5.01 19.36 -18.31
C TYR A 223 6.29 18.97 -17.55
N SER A 224 6.58 17.68 -17.35
CA SER A 224 7.64 17.20 -16.46
C SER A 224 9.05 17.60 -16.88
N ASN A 225 9.30 17.87 -18.17
CA ASN A 225 10.63 18.13 -18.71
C ASN A 225 10.75 19.38 -19.58
N THR A 226 9.72 20.21 -19.65
CA THR A 226 9.65 21.38 -20.54
C THR A 226 10.81 22.34 -20.30
N ARG A 227 11.10 22.66 -19.04
CA ARG A 227 12.17 23.61 -18.67
C ARG A 227 13.55 23.09 -19.06
N SER A 228 13.87 21.85 -18.77
CA SER A 228 15.17 21.25 -19.11
C SER A 228 15.42 21.23 -20.62
N VAL A 229 14.39 20.95 -21.43
CA VAL A 229 14.48 20.97 -22.89
C VAL A 229 14.73 22.39 -23.42
N VAL A 230 14.03 23.39 -22.87
CA VAL A 230 14.23 24.80 -23.24
C VAL A 230 15.64 25.27 -22.90
N GLU A 231 16.13 24.99 -21.69
CA GLU A 231 17.47 25.38 -21.24
C GLU A 231 18.56 24.70 -22.11
N LEU A 232 18.40 23.43 -22.43
CA LEU A 232 19.33 22.71 -23.32
C LEU A 232 19.33 23.31 -24.74
N ALA A 233 18.15 23.58 -25.31
CA ALA A 233 18.04 24.15 -26.65
C ALA A 233 18.67 25.54 -26.73
N LEU A 234 18.42 26.39 -25.74
CA LEU A 234 19.05 27.72 -25.65
C LEU A 234 20.58 27.60 -25.53
N GLY A 235 21.07 26.70 -24.68
CA GLY A 235 22.50 26.45 -24.55
C GLY A 235 23.15 26.02 -25.85
N GLN A 236 22.53 25.09 -26.59
CA GLN A 236 23.02 24.61 -27.91
C GLN A 236 23.00 25.76 -28.96
N ILE A 237 21.95 26.55 -29.03
CA ILE A 237 21.87 27.71 -29.94
C ILE A 237 23.03 28.68 -29.66
N ILE A 238 23.26 29.03 -28.39
CA ILE A 238 24.36 29.94 -28.01
C ILE A 238 25.73 29.35 -28.42
N MET A 239 25.94 28.06 -28.18
CA MET A 239 27.18 27.38 -28.57
C MET A 239 27.38 27.41 -30.09
N LEU A 240 26.36 27.16 -30.88
CA LEU A 240 26.43 27.16 -32.34
C LEU A 240 26.67 28.56 -32.93
N VAL A 241 26.15 29.62 -32.32
CA VAL A 241 26.29 31.00 -32.77
C VAL A 241 27.70 31.57 -32.43
N ARG A 242 28.36 31.03 -31.41
CA ARG A 242 29.67 31.51 -30.94
C ARG A 242 30.89 30.76 -31.53
N ASN A 243 30.68 29.78 -32.37
CA ASN A 243 31.75 29.10 -33.07
C ASN A 243 32.25 29.90 -34.29
#